data_8a267e0a6b0449445c8f1d9ed9b5ab3a
#
_entry.id   8a267e0a6b0449445c8f1d9ed9b5ab3a
#
_cell.length_a   1.000
_cell.length_b   1.000
_cell.length_c   1.000
_cell.angle_alpha   90.00
_cell.angle_beta   90.00
_cell.angle_gamma   90.00
#
_symmetry.space_group_name_H-M   'P 1'
#
loop_
_entity.id
_entity.type
_entity.pdbx_description
1 polymer ?
#
loop_
_entity_poly.entity_id
_entity_poly.type
_entity_poly.pdbx_seq_one_letter_code
_entity_poly.pdbx_strand_id
1 'polypeptide(L)'
;AEKVEEALKEKNLDKEIDITFTAQYVQLTLNGAVLFDSGSVELKEESLPILNQVGIILQKYSAGKIEIEGHTDNVPMSGAKYSNNDELSTGRALSVFYYLKDNTTLDPASIKHSGMGEYVPIADNSTEEGRAKNRRVEIRIYNSLSTY
;
A
#
# COMPACT_ATOMS: atom_id res chain seq x y z
N ALA A 1 14.64 9.42 -1.97
CA ALA A 1 14.66 7.96 -2.06
C ALA A 1 15.68 7.32 -1.12
N GLU A 2 16.92 7.80 -1.14
CA GLU A 2 17.97 7.26 -0.26
C GLU A 2 17.61 7.35 1.22
N LYS A 3 17.03 8.47 1.65
CA LYS A 3 16.67 8.68 3.05
C LYS A 3 15.54 7.74 3.48
N VAL A 4 14.60 7.46 2.58
CA VAL A 4 13.53 6.51 2.86
C VAL A 4 14.09 5.10 2.96
N GLU A 5 14.99 4.71 2.05
CA GLU A 5 15.64 3.40 2.09
C GLU A 5 16.44 3.22 3.38
N GLU A 6 17.21 4.23 3.79
CA GLU A 6 17.96 4.19 5.04
C GLU A 6 17.04 4.04 6.25
N ALA A 7 15.93 4.77 6.28
CA ALA A 7 14.98 4.68 7.37
C ALA A 7 14.36 3.28 7.48
N LEU A 8 14.04 2.65 6.34
CA LEU A 8 13.51 1.29 6.32
C LEU A 8 14.54 0.27 6.81
N LYS A 9 15.81 0.43 6.42
CA LYS A 9 16.89 -0.46 6.89
C LYS A 9 17.11 -0.35 8.38
N GLU A 10 17.10 0.87 8.91
CA GLU A 10 17.26 1.10 10.35
C GLU A 10 16.17 0.42 11.18
N LYS A 11 14.98 0.29 10.63
CA LYS A 11 13.83 -0.33 11.31
C LYS A 11 13.62 -1.79 10.92
N ASN A 12 14.52 -2.37 10.12
CA ASN A 12 14.40 -3.75 9.59
C ASN A 12 13.15 -3.98 8.75
N LEU A 13 12.66 -2.94 8.08
CA LEU A 13 11.46 -3.02 7.24
C LEU A 13 11.77 -3.24 5.76
N ASP A 14 13.04 -3.20 5.38
CA ASP A 14 13.47 -3.38 3.99
C ASP A 14 13.14 -4.77 3.43
N LYS A 15 12.86 -5.75 4.29
CA LYS A 15 12.41 -7.08 3.88
C LYS A 15 10.90 -7.18 3.67
N GLU A 16 10.14 -6.30 4.33
CA GLU A 16 8.67 -6.30 4.30
C GLU A 16 8.10 -5.34 3.26
N ILE A 17 8.90 -4.38 2.83
CA ILE A 17 8.46 -3.30 1.96
C ILE A 17 9.44 -3.18 0.80
N ASP A 18 8.92 -3.30 -0.42
CA ASP A 18 9.71 -3.06 -1.63
C ASP A 18 9.67 -1.57 -1.96
N ILE A 19 10.82 -1.01 -2.31
CA ILE A 19 10.94 0.39 -2.69
C ILE A 19 11.29 0.48 -4.16
N THR A 20 10.53 1.28 -4.90
CA THR A 20 10.89 1.71 -6.26
C THR A 20 10.77 3.23 -6.31
N PHE A 21 11.45 3.85 -7.25
CA PHE A 21 11.37 5.30 -7.37
C PHE A 21 11.56 5.77 -8.80
N THR A 22 10.96 6.92 -9.07
CA THR A 22 11.10 7.64 -10.34
C THR A 22 11.53 9.07 -10.02
N ALA A 23 11.68 9.90 -11.04
CA ALA A 23 11.95 11.32 -10.82
C ALA A 23 10.82 12.04 -10.08
N GLN A 24 9.61 11.46 -10.09
CA GLN A 24 8.40 12.11 -9.57
C GLN A 24 7.99 11.60 -8.19
N TYR A 25 8.28 10.35 -7.85
CA TYR A 25 7.82 9.76 -6.60
C TYR A 25 8.71 8.63 -6.10
N VAL A 26 8.54 8.32 -4.83
CA VAL A 26 9.04 7.08 -4.21
C VAL A 26 7.81 6.20 -3.96
N GLN A 27 7.89 4.93 -4.33
CA GLN A 27 6.79 3.99 -4.12
C GLN A 27 7.19 2.91 -3.12
N LEU A 28 6.36 2.74 -2.11
CA LEU A 28 6.45 1.64 -1.16
C LEU A 28 5.40 0.61 -1.55
N THR A 29 5.83 -0.63 -1.76
CA THR A 29 4.92 -1.73 -2.10
C THR A 29 4.86 -2.71 -0.95
N LEU A 30 3.68 -2.88 -0.38
CA LEU A 30 3.44 -3.75 0.76
C LEU A 30 2.65 -4.98 0.31
N ASN A 31 3.12 -6.16 0.72
CA ASN A 31 2.48 -7.42 0.38
C ASN A 31 1.10 -7.51 1.05
N GLY A 32 0.08 -7.88 0.26
CA GLY A 32 -1.28 -7.96 0.77
C GLY A 32 -1.46 -9.00 1.87
N ALA A 33 -0.74 -10.12 1.82
CA ALA A 33 -0.83 -11.16 2.84
C ALA A 33 -0.26 -10.72 4.20
N VAL A 34 0.66 -9.78 4.20
CA VAL A 34 1.18 -9.19 5.44
C VAL A 34 0.14 -8.30 6.09
N LEU A 35 -0.64 -7.58 5.28
CA LEU A 35 -1.61 -6.60 5.77
C LEU A 35 -2.99 -7.20 6.07
N PHE A 36 -3.44 -8.16 5.28
CA PHE A 36 -4.82 -8.66 5.32
C PHE A 36 -4.90 -10.17 5.19
N ASP A 37 -5.89 -10.76 5.83
CA ASP A 37 -6.27 -12.14 5.54
C ASP A 37 -6.99 -12.20 4.19
N SER A 38 -7.07 -13.40 3.61
CA SER A 38 -7.75 -13.61 2.33
C SER A 38 -9.18 -13.05 2.36
N GLY A 39 -9.51 -12.24 1.36
CA GLY A 39 -10.84 -11.67 1.23
C GLY A 39 -11.21 -10.62 2.28
N SER A 40 -10.29 -10.21 3.13
CA SER A 40 -10.55 -9.25 4.21
C SER A 40 -10.00 -7.87 3.89
N VAL A 41 -10.64 -6.85 4.43
CA VAL A 41 -10.14 -5.47 4.44
C VAL A 41 -9.74 -5.02 5.84
N GLU A 42 -9.81 -5.91 6.83
CA GLU A 42 -9.38 -5.59 8.18
C GLU A 42 -7.87 -5.82 8.30
N LEU A 43 -7.16 -4.81 8.81
CA LEU A 43 -5.72 -4.90 8.99
C LEU A 43 -5.39 -5.94 10.07
N LYS A 44 -4.46 -6.84 9.75
CA LYS A 44 -3.98 -7.83 10.72
C LYS A 44 -3.18 -7.12 11.82
N GLU A 45 -3.25 -7.65 13.04
CA GLU A 45 -2.46 -7.08 14.14
C GLU A 45 -0.97 -7.06 13.84
N GLU A 46 -0.46 -8.08 13.15
CA GLU A 46 0.95 -8.17 12.77
C GLU A 46 1.39 -7.06 11.81
N SER A 47 0.44 -6.46 11.09
CA SER A 47 0.74 -5.37 10.17
C SER A 47 0.86 -4.02 10.86
N LEU A 48 0.29 -3.85 12.05
CA LEU A 48 0.23 -2.55 12.70
C LEU A 48 1.60 -1.95 13.01
N PRO A 49 2.60 -2.71 13.51
CA PRO A 49 3.94 -2.15 13.69
C PRO A 49 4.57 -1.69 12.37
N ILE A 50 4.32 -2.41 11.29
CA ILE A 50 4.83 -2.05 9.96
C ILE A 50 4.21 -0.75 9.49
N LEU A 51 2.89 -0.63 9.58
CA LEU A 51 2.16 0.57 9.20
C LEU A 51 2.51 1.77 10.08
N ASN A 52 2.78 1.52 11.37
CA ASN A 52 3.23 2.58 12.27
C ASN A 52 4.56 3.17 11.79
N GLN A 53 5.51 2.33 11.39
CA GLN A 53 6.78 2.80 10.87
C GLN A 53 6.62 3.49 9.50
N VAL A 54 5.75 2.96 8.64
CA VAL A 54 5.42 3.62 7.38
C VAL A 54 4.87 5.03 7.65
N GLY A 55 3.97 5.16 8.61
CA GLY A 55 3.41 6.46 8.99
C GLY A 55 4.46 7.45 9.46
N ILE A 56 5.41 6.99 10.29
CA ILE A 56 6.52 7.82 10.76
C ILE A 56 7.38 8.30 9.60
N ILE A 57 7.68 7.39 8.66
CA ILE A 57 8.46 7.73 7.47
C ILE A 57 7.73 8.74 6.59
N LEU A 58 6.43 8.53 6.38
CA LEU A 58 5.63 9.47 5.59
C LEU A 58 5.62 10.86 6.21
N GLN A 59 5.43 10.95 7.52
CA GLN A 59 5.45 12.24 8.24
C GLN A 59 6.79 12.94 8.10
N LYS A 60 7.88 12.18 8.12
CA LYS A 60 9.23 12.74 8.10
C LYS A 60 9.69 13.16 6.70
N TYR A 61 9.35 12.37 5.70
CA TYR A 61 9.92 12.54 4.35
C TYR A 61 8.93 12.98 3.26
N SER A 62 7.64 12.99 3.55
CA SER A 62 6.67 13.45 2.57
C SER A 62 6.62 14.98 2.56
N ALA A 63 6.97 15.58 1.44
CA ALA A 63 6.88 17.03 1.24
C ALA A 63 5.73 17.40 0.30
N GLY A 64 5.00 16.43 -0.22
CA GLY A 64 3.94 16.65 -1.19
C GLY A 64 2.79 15.70 -1.01
N LYS A 65 2.22 15.27 -2.11
CA LYS A 65 1.05 14.40 -2.12
C LYS A 65 1.42 12.94 -1.87
N ILE A 66 0.49 12.23 -1.26
CA ILE A 66 0.59 10.78 -1.03
C ILE A 66 -0.56 10.12 -1.77
N GLU A 67 -0.29 8.96 -2.39
CA GLU A 67 -1.32 8.17 -3.06
C GLU A 67 -1.24 6.73 -2.57
N ILE A 68 -2.40 6.16 -2.22
CA ILE A 68 -2.53 4.78 -1.77
C ILE A 68 -3.37 4.03 -2.81
N GLU A 69 -2.85 2.93 -3.35
CA GLU A 69 -3.58 2.08 -4.30
C GLU A 69 -3.62 0.64 -3.82
N GLY A 70 -4.82 0.07 -3.76
CA GLY A 70 -5.01 -1.35 -3.51
C GLY A 70 -5.10 -2.12 -4.82
N HIS A 71 -4.49 -3.31 -4.85
CA HIS A 71 -4.48 -4.20 -6.03
C HIS A 71 -4.75 -5.64 -5.61
N THR A 72 -5.40 -6.38 -6.49
CA THR A 72 -5.68 -7.81 -6.29
C THR A 72 -5.06 -8.65 -7.40
N ASP A 73 -5.10 -9.98 -7.22
CA ASP A 73 -4.87 -10.90 -8.32
C ASP A 73 -6.17 -11.04 -9.14
N ASN A 74 -6.19 -11.97 -10.09
CA ASN A 74 -7.35 -12.18 -10.96
C ASN A 74 -8.27 -13.31 -10.50
N VAL A 75 -8.07 -13.87 -9.31
CA VAL A 75 -8.96 -14.89 -8.77
C VAL A 75 -10.26 -14.20 -8.36
N PRO A 76 -11.42 -14.67 -8.88
CA PRO A 76 -12.68 -14.02 -8.54
C PRO A 76 -12.97 -14.06 -7.04
N MET A 77 -13.52 -12.97 -6.54
CA MET A 77 -13.96 -12.86 -5.17
C MET A 77 -15.20 -13.73 -4.97
N SER A 78 -15.19 -14.57 -3.93
CA SER A 78 -16.33 -15.45 -3.61
C SER A 78 -16.87 -15.22 -2.20
N GLY A 79 -16.40 -14.19 -1.51
CA GLY A 79 -16.83 -13.91 -0.15
C GLY A 79 -18.20 -13.25 -0.09
N ALA A 80 -18.85 -13.36 1.08
CA ALA A 80 -20.16 -12.80 1.31
C ALA A 80 -20.16 -11.27 1.48
N LYS A 81 -19.02 -10.69 1.85
CA LYS A 81 -18.93 -9.27 2.21
C LYS A 81 -18.58 -8.37 1.03
N TYR A 82 -17.77 -8.86 0.10
CA TYR A 82 -17.36 -8.10 -1.08
C TYR A 82 -17.68 -8.91 -2.32
N SER A 83 -18.33 -8.29 -3.28
CA SER A 83 -18.84 -8.98 -4.46
C SER A 83 -17.80 -9.15 -5.56
N ASN A 84 -16.72 -8.36 -5.53
CA ASN A 84 -15.69 -8.42 -6.56
C ASN A 84 -14.35 -7.84 -6.08
N ASN A 85 -13.33 -8.01 -6.90
CA ASN A 85 -11.99 -7.51 -6.60
C ASN A 85 -11.90 -5.99 -6.62
N ASP A 86 -12.75 -5.31 -7.36
CA ASP A 86 -12.80 -3.85 -7.37
C ASP A 86 -13.16 -3.32 -5.97
N GLU A 87 -14.20 -3.88 -5.37
CA GLU A 87 -14.61 -3.50 -4.02
C GLU A 87 -13.57 -3.89 -2.98
N LEU A 88 -12.99 -5.09 -3.09
CA LEU A 88 -11.96 -5.55 -2.16
C LEU A 88 -10.74 -4.62 -2.17
N SER A 89 -10.25 -4.29 -3.35
CA SER A 89 -9.08 -3.41 -3.48
C SER A 89 -9.36 -2.01 -2.96
N THR A 90 -10.55 -1.50 -3.22
CA THR A 90 -10.98 -0.19 -2.72
C THR A 90 -11.05 -0.19 -1.19
N GLY A 91 -11.65 -1.23 -0.60
CA GLY A 91 -11.74 -1.36 0.85
C GLY A 91 -10.38 -1.48 1.51
N ARG A 92 -9.44 -2.17 0.88
CA ARG A 92 -8.07 -2.31 1.41
C ARG A 92 -7.30 -0.99 1.38
N ALA A 93 -7.40 -0.25 0.28
CA ALA A 93 -6.79 1.08 0.20
C ALA A 93 -7.37 2.01 1.27
N LEU A 94 -8.69 1.94 1.46
CA LEU A 94 -9.38 2.75 2.44
C LEU A 94 -8.96 2.39 3.87
N SER A 95 -8.76 1.11 4.18
CA SER A 95 -8.29 0.69 5.51
C SER A 95 -6.91 1.26 5.83
N VAL A 96 -6.00 1.26 4.86
CA VAL A 96 -4.67 1.86 5.04
C VAL A 96 -4.79 3.38 5.21
N PHE A 97 -5.63 4.02 4.42
CA PHE A 97 -5.89 5.46 4.55
C PHE A 97 -6.41 5.80 5.96
N TYR A 98 -7.40 5.08 6.46
CA TYR A 98 -7.92 5.34 7.80
C TYR A 98 -6.87 5.12 8.89
N TYR A 99 -6.03 4.09 8.74
CA TYR A 99 -4.94 3.90 9.70
C TYR A 99 -4.02 5.12 9.73
N LEU A 100 -3.60 5.60 8.58
CA LEU A 100 -2.71 6.77 8.51
C LEU A 100 -3.38 8.03 9.03
N LYS A 101 -4.64 8.24 8.66
CA LYS A 101 -5.42 9.39 9.13
C LYS A 101 -5.52 9.41 10.65
N ASP A 102 -5.81 8.25 11.26
CA ASP A 102 -6.08 8.16 12.68
C ASP A 102 -4.82 8.07 13.54
N ASN A 103 -3.69 7.67 12.98
CA ASN A 103 -2.46 7.40 13.74
C ASN A 103 -1.27 8.27 13.36
N THR A 104 -1.46 9.26 12.50
CA THR A 104 -0.40 10.19 12.09
C THR A 104 -0.92 11.62 12.10
N THR A 105 0.01 12.56 11.93
CA THR A 105 -0.32 13.98 11.77
C THR A 105 -0.46 14.40 10.29
N LEU A 106 -0.44 13.42 9.37
CA LEU A 106 -0.60 13.70 7.95
C LEU A 106 -1.96 14.36 7.68
N ASP A 107 -1.97 15.32 6.76
CA ASP A 107 -3.20 15.96 6.33
C ASP A 107 -3.99 15.01 5.41
N PRO A 108 -5.19 14.58 5.81
CA PRO A 108 -5.98 13.67 4.96
C PRO A 108 -6.26 14.24 3.57
N ALA A 109 -6.32 15.56 3.43
CA ALA A 109 -6.54 16.20 2.13
C ALA A 109 -5.36 16.03 1.17
N SER A 110 -4.19 15.66 1.69
CA SER A 110 -2.98 15.38 0.90
C SER A 110 -2.88 13.93 0.48
N ILE A 111 -3.80 13.07 0.91
CA ILE A 111 -3.75 11.64 0.66
C ILE A 111 -4.89 11.24 -0.27
N LYS A 112 -4.52 10.72 -1.44
CA LYS A 112 -5.45 10.14 -2.39
C LYS A 112 -5.46 8.62 -2.20
N HIS A 113 -6.61 7.99 -2.30
CA HIS A 113 -6.72 6.54 -2.19
C HIS A 113 -7.65 5.98 -3.25
N SER A 114 -7.32 4.81 -3.77
CA SER A 114 -8.12 4.15 -4.80
C SER A 114 -7.92 2.65 -4.81
N GLY A 115 -8.91 1.93 -5.31
CA GLY A 115 -8.79 0.50 -5.59
C GLY A 115 -8.66 0.30 -7.08
N MET A 116 -7.65 -0.45 -7.49
CA MET A 116 -7.35 -0.70 -8.90
C MET A 116 -7.76 -2.11 -9.34
N GLY A 117 -8.39 -2.89 -8.46
CA GLY A 117 -8.85 -4.22 -8.78
C GLY A 117 -7.72 -5.12 -9.28
N GLU A 118 -8.03 -5.97 -10.24
CA GLU A 118 -7.09 -6.91 -10.85
C GLU A 118 -6.42 -6.36 -12.12
N TYR A 119 -6.68 -5.12 -12.47
CA TYR A 119 -6.40 -4.58 -13.80
C TYR A 119 -4.97 -4.11 -14.03
N VAL A 120 -4.14 -4.06 -12.98
CA VAL A 120 -2.75 -3.61 -13.08
C VAL A 120 -1.82 -4.67 -12.47
N PRO A 121 -1.69 -5.84 -13.12
CA PRO A 121 -0.81 -6.89 -12.59
C PRO A 121 0.66 -6.51 -12.78
N ILE A 122 1.49 -6.91 -11.82
CA ILE A 122 2.95 -6.77 -11.91
C ILE A 122 3.64 -8.11 -12.06
N ALA A 123 2.88 -9.21 -12.03
CA ALA A 123 3.41 -10.56 -12.14
C ALA A 123 2.38 -11.46 -12.81
N ASP A 124 2.78 -12.70 -13.10
CA ASP A 124 1.96 -13.69 -13.79
C ASP A 124 0.89 -14.26 -12.86
N ASN A 125 -0.38 -14.03 -13.20
CA ASN A 125 -1.52 -14.56 -12.44
C ASN A 125 -1.72 -16.07 -12.59
N SER A 126 -1.02 -16.73 -13.51
CA SER A 126 -1.15 -18.17 -13.68
C SER A 126 -0.42 -18.98 -12.62
N THR A 127 0.42 -18.35 -11.82
CA THR A 127 1.14 -18.99 -10.72
C THR A 127 0.74 -18.37 -9.39
N GLU A 128 0.82 -19.16 -8.29
CA GLU A 128 0.55 -18.61 -6.96
C GLU A 128 1.58 -17.54 -6.57
N GLU A 129 2.83 -17.73 -6.96
CA GLU A 129 3.89 -16.75 -6.68
C GLU A 129 3.58 -15.40 -7.35
N GLY A 130 3.13 -15.44 -8.60
CA GLY A 130 2.75 -14.23 -9.33
C GLY A 130 1.51 -13.58 -8.74
N ARG A 131 0.50 -14.38 -8.40
CA ARG A 131 -0.72 -13.86 -7.77
C ARG A 131 -0.40 -13.17 -6.44
N ALA A 132 0.49 -13.77 -5.63
CA ALA A 132 0.89 -13.17 -4.36
C ALA A 132 1.52 -11.79 -4.55
N LYS A 133 2.31 -11.60 -5.59
CA LYS A 133 2.90 -10.29 -5.91
C LYS A 133 1.85 -9.28 -6.35
N ASN A 134 0.80 -9.74 -7.03
CA ASN A 134 -0.27 -8.86 -7.49
C ASN A 134 -1.18 -8.39 -6.34
N ARG A 135 -1.30 -9.18 -5.28
CA ARG A 135 -2.05 -8.81 -4.06
C ARG A 135 -1.18 -7.87 -3.22
N ARG A 136 -1.37 -6.57 -3.41
CA ARG A 136 -0.49 -5.57 -2.78
C ARG A 136 -1.19 -4.25 -2.53
N VAL A 137 -0.59 -3.44 -1.69
CA VAL A 137 -0.93 -2.02 -1.55
C VAL A 137 0.31 -1.21 -1.90
N GLU A 138 0.15 -0.25 -2.78
CA GLU A 138 1.22 0.67 -3.19
C GLU A 138 0.98 2.03 -2.55
N ILE A 139 2.02 2.58 -1.94
CA ILE A 139 1.96 3.92 -1.37
C ILE A 139 3.02 4.76 -2.07
N ARG A 140 2.58 5.79 -2.80
CA ARG A 140 3.48 6.69 -3.51
C ARG A 140 3.60 7.99 -2.75
N ILE A 141 4.85 8.42 -2.59
CA ILE A 141 5.19 9.70 -1.98
C ILE A 141 5.71 10.58 -3.11
N TYR A 142 4.89 11.52 -3.56
CA TYR A 142 5.28 12.41 -4.66
C TYR A 142 6.22 13.50 -4.14
N ASN A 143 7.19 13.88 -4.96
CA ASN A 143 8.05 15.00 -4.59
C ASN A 143 7.25 16.31 -4.66
N SER A 144 7.78 17.38 -4.04
CA SER A 144 7.03 18.62 -3.88
C SER A 144 6.67 19.34 -5.19
N LEU A 145 7.33 18.97 -6.29
CA LEU A 145 7.10 19.57 -7.60
C LEU A 145 6.18 18.74 -8.49
N SER A 146 5.82 17.54 -8.04
CA SER A 146 4.97 16.63 -8.82
C SER A 146 3.51 16.76 -8.48
N THR A 147 2.65 16.50 -9.48
CA THR A 147 1.19 16.40 -9.30
C THR A 147 0.74 15.02 -9.76
N TYR A 148 -0.35 14.54 -9.18
CA TYR A 148 -0.94 13.26 -9.62
C TYR A 148 -2.24 13.43 -10.37
#